data_0ec7efad16205b73e45e2e4d956f6e07
#
_entry.id   0ec7efad16205b73e45e2e4d956f6e07
#
_cell.length_a   1.000
_cell.length_b   1.000
_cell.length_c   1.000
_cell.angle_alpha   90.00
_cell.angle_beta   90.00
_cell.angle_gamma   90.00
#
_symmetry.space_group_name_H-M   'P 1'
#
loop_
_entity.id
_entity.type
_entity.pdbx_description
1 polymer ?
#
loop_
_entity_poly.entity_id
_entity_poly.type
_entity_poly.pdbx_seq_one_letter_code
_entity_poly.pdbx_strand_id
1 'polypeptide(L)'
;MGTIGSQFMCQDFEECIASVRAAEEAGYSHAWFIDSQILWQDCVVYMTSSLAATERIVVGTAVTNPFTRHVTTTASTFATLAQIHPGRLALGIGRGDSAVRTMGLNPVKTSFLRESIPVLRDLVAGRHVELNGADVHLRWVEEDPKVPIMMSATGPRNLRLAGSLADRVMLYVGVNPISVQWAIDHVRAGAEEAGRDPAELRFSLLTAMWVGDDQEVAWDKCRWAPAACANHIADTMRRNPKHDMPGEMTRLPESRDEYDYYAGHLSSDAEHTEYLTGELIDDFALAGSADKVREKVQALYALGIDEISCAYLNGEAEQMAHVGREIIEAVAATPAGGAR
;
A
#
# COMPACT_ATOMS: atom_id res chain seq x y z
N MET A 1 8.73 16.96 -1.59
CA MET A 1 7.31 17.25 -1.86
C MET A 1 6.59 15.92 -1.92
N GLY A 2 5.51 15.74 -1.16
CA GLY A 2 4.77 14.48 -1.13
C GLY A 2 3.97 14.26 -2.42
N THR A 3 3.63 13.01 -2.70
CA THR A 3 2.88 12.59 -3.90
C THR A 3 1.63 11.82 -3.53
N ILE A 4 0.71 11.67 -4.47
CA ILE A 4 -0.48 10.82 -4.33
C ILE A 4 -0.41 9.71 -5.37
N GLY A 5 -0.61 8.48 -4.92
CA GLY A 5 -0.79 7.30 -5.74
C GLY A 5 -2.22 6.77 -5.63
N SER A 6 -2.63 5.91 -6.54
CA SER A 6 -3.94 5.26 -6.50
C SER A 6 -3.83 3.75 -6.52
N GLN A 7 -4.73 3.07 -5.79
CA GLN A 7 -4.86 1.61 -5.84
C GLN A 7 -5.97 1.20 -6.80
N PHE A 8 -5.74 0.09 -7.50
CA PHE A 8 -6.64 -0.46 -8.48
C PHE A 8 -6.95 -1.93 -8.18
N MET A 9 -8.23 -2.26 -8.23
CA MET A 9 -8.69 -3.64 -8.23
C MET A 9 -8.69 -4.17 -9.66
N CYS A 10 -8.23 -5.41 -9.82
CA CYS A 10 -8.13 -6.06 -11.13
C CYS A 10 -9.48 -6.68 -11.52
N GLN A 11 -10.43 -5.84 -11.89
CA GLN A 11 -11.75 -6.19 -12.43
C GLN A 11 -12.12 -5.18 -13.51
N ASP A 12 -13.00 -5.54 -14.42
CA ASP A 12 -13.43 -4.66 -15.53
C ASP A 12 -12.24 -4.07 -16.28
N PHE A 13 -11.56 -4.94 -17.04
CA PHE A 13 -10.25 -4.65 -17.64
C PHE A 13 -10.18 -3.30 -18.37
N GLU A 14 -11.15 -3.00 -19.25
CA GLU A 14 -11.14 -1.77 -20.05
C GLU A 14 -11.31 -0.53 -19.14
N GLU A 15 -12.20 -0.61 -18.16
CA GLU A 15 -12.44 0.47 -17.20
C GLU A 15 -11.22 0.71 -16.32
N CYS A 16 -10.57 -0.35 -15.85
CA CYS A 16 -9.37 -0.23 -15.03
C CYS A 16 -8.22 0.46 -15.80
N ILE A 17 -7.96 0.05 -17.05
CA ILE A 17 -6.92 0.67 -17.88
C ILE A 17 -7.25 2.13 -18.19
N ALA A 18 -8.52 2.45 -18.49
CA ALA A 18 -8.96 3.83 -18.66
C ALA A 18 -8.75 4.66 -17.38
N SER A 19 -9.05 4.09 -16.22
CA SER A 19 -8.85 4.75 -14.91
C SER A 19 -7.38 4.99 -14.60
N VAL A 20 -6.47 4.08 -14.95
CA VAL A 20 -5.02 4.30 -14.80
C VAL A 20 -4.52 5.44 -15.68
N ARG A 21 -5.01 5.55 -16.92
CA ARG A 21 -4.71 6.71 -17.79
C ARG A 21 -5.22 8.01 -17.18
N ALA A 22 -6.47 8.02 -16.72
CA ALA A 22 -7.04 9.19 -16.06
C ALA A 22 -6.25 9.60 -14.79
N ALA A 23 -5.77 8.63 -14.02
CA ALA A 23 -4.90 8.90 -12.87
C ALA A 23 -3.58 9.55 -13.31
N GLU A 24 -2.93 9.04 -14.36
CA GLU A 24 -1.70 9.66 -14.89
C GLU A 24 -1.95 11.10 -15.37
N GLU A 25 -3.06 11.34 -16.07
CA GLU A 25 -3.46 12.67 -16.54
C GLU A 25 -3.76 13.62 -15.37
N ALA A 26 -4.37 13.11 -14.30
CA ALA A 26 -4.68 13.85 -13.08
C ALA A 26 -3.46 14.08 -12.16
N GLY A 27 -2.27 13.59 -12.52
CA GLY A 27 -1.01 13.84 -11.80
C GLY A 27 -0.70 12.84 -10.68
N TYR A 28 -1.37 11.69 -10.63
CA TYR A 28 -0.98 10.62 -9.71
C TYR A 28 0.39 10.05 -10.05
N SER A 29 1.18 9.77 -9.01
CA SER A 29 2.56 9.30 -9.16
C SER A 29 2.66 7.79 -9.33
N HIS A 30 1.76 7.02 -8.73
CA HIS A 30 1.78 5.56 -8.71
C HIS A 30 0.41 4.96 -8.99
N ALA A 31 0.41 3.85 -9.72
CA ALA A 31 -0.72 2.93 -9.87
C ALA A 31 -0.38 1.61 -9.18
N TRP A 32 -1.04 1.33 -8.07
CA TRP A 32 -0.82 0.15 -7.24
C TRP A 32 -1.90 -0.89 -7.47
N PHE A 33 -1.50 -2.11 -7.81
CA PHE A 33 -2.41 -3.22 -8.09
C PHE A 33 -2.47 -4.21 -6.93
N ILE A 34 -3.69 -4.56 -6.51
CA ILE A 34 -3.93 -5.55 -5.46
C ILE A 34 -3.77 -6.95 -6.05
N ASP A 35 -2.94 -7.79 -5.41
CA ASP A 35 -2.71 -9.18 -5.82
C ASP A 35 -3.44 -10.16 -4.89
N SER A 36 -4.69 -10.45 -5.23
CA SER A 36 -5.54 -11.39 -4.49
C SER A 36 -6.35 -12.24 -5.47
N GLN A 37 -5.72 -13.27 -5.97
CA GLN A 37 -6.09 -14.09 -7.12
C GLN A 37 -7.44 -14.83 -7.02
N ILE A 38 -8.03 -14.89 -5.82
CA ILE A 38 -9.37 -15.50 -5.63
C ILE A 38 -10.47 -14.44 -5.73
N LEU A 39 -10.17 -13.20 -5.35
CA LEU A 39 -11.13 -12.10 -5.34
C LEU A 39 -11.13 -11.30 -6.63
N TRP A 40 -9.96 -11.16 -7.26
CA TRP A 40 -9.75 -10.36 -8.47
C TRP A 40 -8.94 -11.12 -9.52
N GLN A 41 -8.95 -10.60 -10.73
CA GLN A 41 -8.16 -11.12 -11.84
C GLN A 41 -6.66 -10.91 -11.59
N ASP A 42 -5.80 -11.54 -12.40
CA ASP A 42 -4.35 -11.51 -12.21
C ASP A 42 -3.76 -10.11 -12.40
N CYS A 43 -3.18 -9.56 -11.35
CA CYS A 43 -2.64 -8.20 -11.32
C CYS A 43 -1.50 -7.97 -12.35
N VAL A 44 -0.72 -9.00 -12.72
CA VAL A 44 0.38 -8.86 -13.68
C VAL A 44 -0.14 -8.50 -15.07
N VAL A 45 -1.29 -9.04 -15.46
CA VAL A 45 -1.95 -8.71 -16.73
C VAL A 45 -2.33 -7.23 -16.75
N TYR A 46 -2.92 -6.73 -15.67
CA TYR A 46 -3.32 -5.32 -15.53
C TYR A 46 -2.11 -4.39 -15.47
N MET A 47 -1.08 -4.75 -14.71
CA MET A 47 0.17 -3.98 -14.63
C MET A 47 0.83 -3.84 -16.00
N THR A 48 0.95 -4.95 -16.74
CA THR A 48 1.56 -4.95 -18.08
C THR A 48 0.79 -4.05 -19.05
N SER A 49 -0.54 -4.16 -19.04
CA SER A 49 -1.40 -3.34 -19.89
C SER A 49 -1.37 -1.86 -19.51
N SER A 50 -1.33 -1.56 -18.21
CA SER A 50 -1.22 -0.18 -17.71
C SER A 50 0.11 0.46 -18.10
N LEU A 51 1.23 -0.27 -18.00
CA LEU A 51 2.54 0.19 -18.44
C LEU A 51 2.57 0.52 -19.95
N ALA A 52 1.92 -0.33 -20.75
CA ALA A 52 1.80 -0.10 -22.20
C ALA A 52 0.85 1.06 -22.54
N ALA A 53 -0.10 1.38 -21.67
CA ALA A 53 -1.13 2.40 -21.89
C ALA A 53 -0.75 3.78 -21.36
N THR A 54 0.34 3.91 -20.61
CA THR A 54 0.79 5.14 -19.91
C THR A 54 2.28 5.39 -20.13
N GLU A 55 2.76 6.60 -19.79
CA GLU A 55 4.15 7.01 -20.09
C GLU A 55 4.99 7.32 -18.85
N ARG A 56 4.37 7.76 -17.74
CA ARG A 56 5.07 8.34 -16.58
C ARG A 56 4.77 7.64 -15.26
N ILE A 57 3.50 7.24 -15.05
CA ILE A 57 3.05 6.67 -13.78
C ILE A 57 3.84 5.42 -13.43
N VAL A 58 4.30 5.32 -12.19
CA VAL A 58 4.97 4.12 -11.68
C VAL A 58 3.92 3.06 -11.37
N VAL A 59 4.14 1.84 -11.83
CA VAL A 59 3.21 0.73 -11.67
C VAL A 59 3.80 -0.29 -10.71
N GLY A 60 2.99 -0.78 -9.78
CA GLY A 60 3.47 -1.76 -8.82
C GLY A 60 2.36 -2.59 -8.16
N THR A 61 2.75 -3.53 -7.32
CA THR A 61 1.80 -4.30 -6.50
C THR A 61 1.60 -3.65 -5.12
N ALA A 62 0.37 -3.66 -4.60
CA ALA A 62 0.08 -3.25 -3.23
C ALA A 62 -0.97 -4.18 -2.57
N VAL A 63 -0.56 -5.36 -2.19
CA VAL A 63 0.78 -5.94 -2.27
C VAL A 63 0.69 -7.38 -2.73
N THR A 64 1.73 -7.87 -3.40
CA THR A 64 1.89 -9.32 -3.61
C THR A 64 2.45 -10.00 -2.35
N ASN A 65 2.57 -11.33 -2.37
CA ASN A 65 3.13 -12.09 -1.25
C ASN A 65 3.97 -13.28 -1.76
N PRO A 66 4.97 -13.75 -0.99
CA PRO A 66 5.88 -14.79 -1.44
C PRO A 66 5.32 -16.21 -1.36
N PHE A 67 4.05 -16.37 -0.92
CA PHE A 67 3.38 -17.66 -0.83
C PHE A 67 2.62 -18.00 -2.11
N THR A 68 1.75 -17.10 -2.56
CA THR A 68 0.93 -17.34 -3.77
C THR A 68 1.73 -17.13 -5.05
N ARG A 69 2.75 -16.25 -5.01
CA ARG A 69 3.73 -16.08 -6.08
C ARG A 69 5.13 -16.40 -5.58
N HIS A 70 5.70 -17.50 -6.05
CA HIS A 70 7.05 -17.87 -5.69
C HIS A 70 8.04 -16.74 -6.01
N VAL A 71 9.04 -16.51 -5.16
CA VAL A 71 10.00 -15.40 -5.30
C VAL A 71 10.69 -15.38 -6.66
N THR A 72 10.99 -16.52 -7.26
CA THR A 72 11.61 -16.60 -8.58
C THR A 72 10.69 -16.12 -9.69
N THR A 73 9.39 -16.44 -9.63
CA THR A 73 8.39 -15.98 -10.59
C THR A 73 8.17 -14.47 -10.44
N THR A 74 8.05 -13.98 -9.22
CA THR A 74 7.92 -12.54 -8.93
C THR A 74 9.15 -11.79 -9.44
N ALA A 75 10.36 -12.27 -9.14
CA ALA A 75 11.60 -11.65 -9.61
C ALA A 75 11.66 -11.59 -11.14
N SER A 76 11.33 -12.71 -11.83
CA SER A 76 11.29 -12.76 -13.28
C SER A 76 10.29 -11.76 -13.87
N THR A 77 9.09 -11.66 -13.30
CA THR A 77 8.07 -10.71 -13.74
C THR A 77 8.57 -9.27 -13.64
N PHE A 78 9.04 -8.87 -12.44
CA PHE A 78 9.45 -7.49 -12.21
C PHE A 78 10.71 -7.10 -12.97
N ALA A 79 11.71 -7.98 -13.06
CA ALA A 79 12.90 -7.74 -13.88
C ALA A 79 12.54 -7.59 -15.36
N THR A 80 11.64 -8.44 -15.91
CA THR A 80 11.18 -8.32 -17.29
C THR A 80 10.49 -6.98 -17.54
N LEU A 81 9.51 -6.63 -16.72
CA LEU A 81 8.76 -5.39 -16.87
C LEU A 81 9.66 -4.16 -16.72
N ALA A 82 10.64 -4.21 -15.80
CA ALA A 82 11.56 -3.10 -15.57
C ALA A 82 12.56 -2.90 -16.73
N GLN A 83 12.93 -3.94 -17.45
CA GLN A 83 13.72 -3.83 -18.68
C GLN A 83 12.92 -3.20 -19.83
N ILE A 84 11.63 -3.53 -19.93
CA ILE A 84 10.74 -2.97 -20.95
C ILE A 84 10.37 -1.53 -20.63
N HIS A 85 10.16 -1.21 -19.34
CA HIS A 85 9.72 0.09 -18.82
C HIS A 85 10.65 0.60 -17.70
N PRO A 86 11.88 1.04 -18.04
CA PRO A 86 12.88 1.45 -17.05
C PRO A 86 12.38 2.57 -16.12
N GLY A 87 12.60 2.40 -14.82
CA GLY A 87 12.26 3.39 -13.79
C GLY A 87 10.77 3.49 -13.45
N ARG A 88 9.91 2.64 -14.04
CA ARG A 88 8.46 2.71 -13.87
C ARG A 88 7.87 1.56 -13.06
N LEU A 89 8.69 0.78 -12.37
CA LEU A 89 8.25 -0.35 -11.56
C LEU A 89 8.56 -0.14 -10.08
N ALA A 90 7.64 -0.60 -9.22
CA ALA A 90 7.88 -0.77 -7.80
C ALA A 90 7.24 -2.09 -7.31
N LEU A 91 8.00 -2.88 -6.54
CA LEU A 91 7.56 -4.17 -6.06
C LEU A 91 7.05 -4.04 -4.63
N GLY A 92 5.73 -4.03 -4.46
CA GLY A 92 5.12 -4.06 -3.13
C GLY A 92 4.87 -5.49 -2.66
N ILE A 93 5.36 -5.83 -1.46
CA ILE A 93 5.27 -7.16 -0.90
C ILE A 93 4.77 -7.12 0.55
N GLY A 94 4.00 -8.13 0.94
CA GLY A 94 3.50 -8.31 2.29
C GLY A 94 3.38 -9.78 2.67
N ARG A 95 2.78 -10.03 3.84
CA ARG A 95 2.59 -11.40 4.36
C ARG A 95 1.48 -12.17 3.63
N GLY A 96 0.69 -11.50 2.82
CA GLY A 96 -0.59 -11.98 2.30
C GLY A 96 -1.69 -11.90 3.36
N ASP A 97 -2.86 -11.43 2.98
CA ASP A 97 -4.06 -11.43 3.80
C ASP A 97 -5.22 -12.05 2.99
N SER A 98 -6.00 -11.27 2.25
CA SER A 98 -7.09 -11.80 1.42
C SER A 98 -6.62 -12.90 0.46
N ALA A 99 -5.47 -12.75 -0.18
CA ALA A 99 -4.90 -13.73 -1.11
C ALA A 99 -4.69 -15.13 -0.51
N VAL A 100 -4.42 -15.23 0.79
CA VAL A 100 -4.17 -16.52 1.47
C VAL A 100 -5.36 -16.96 2.34
N ARG A 101 -6.09 -16.01 2.96
CA ARG A 101 -7.24 -16.35 3.81
C ARG A 101 -8.40 -16.89 3.02
N THR A 102 -8.65 -16.41 1.83
CA THR A 102 -9.66 -16.96 0.90
C THR A 102 -9.37 -18.41 0.50
N MET A 103 -8.12 -18.87 0.65
CA MET A 103 -7.72 -20.27 0.49
C MET A 103 -7.78 -21.08 1.82
N GLY A 104 -8.31 -20.51 2.90
CA GLY A 104 -8.33 -21.16 4.22
C GLY A 104 -6.99 -21.19 4.95
N LEU A 105 -6.03 -20.35 4.53
CA LEU A 105 -4.67 -20.32 5.07
C LEU A 105 -4.42 -19.07 5.91
N ASN A 106 -3.36 -19.09 6.71
CA ASN A 106 -2.91 -17.91 7.44
C ASN A 106 -1.81 -17.15 6.67
N PRO A 107 -1.72 -15.81 6.83
CA PRO A 107 -0.59 -15.03 6.34
C PRO A 107 0.76 -15.63 6.73
N VAL A 108 1.74 -15.58 5.84
CA VAL A 108 3.06 -16.14 6.09
C VAL A 108 3.69 -15.57 7.37
N LYS A 109 4.55 -16.36 8.00
CA LYS A 109 5.30 -15.90 9.18
C LYS A 109 6.23 -14.75 8.79
N THR A 110 6.46 -13.83 9.71
CA THR A 110 7.42 -12.72 9.52
C THR A 110 8.83 -13.22 9.18
N SER A 111 9.26 -14.40 9.70
CA SER A 111 10.52 -15.02 9.34
C SER A 111 10.61 -15.39 7.86
N PHE A 112 9.53 -15.94 7.29
CA PHE A 112 9.49 -16.28 5.87
C PHE A 112 9.58 -15.02 4.97
N LEU A 113 8.93 -13.94 5.36
CA LEU A 113 9.06 -12.67 4.64
C LEU A 113 10.48 -12.09 4.77
N ARG A 114 11.10 -12.22 5.95
CA ARG A 114 12.51 -11.84 6.19
C ARG A 114 13.48 -12.56 5.26
N GLU A 115 13.27 -13.83 5.02
CA GLU A 115 14.09 -14.65 4.13
C GLU A 115 13.80 -14.35 2.65
N SER A 116 12.55 -14.11 2.30
CA SER A 116 12.10 -13.93 0.92
C SER A 116 12.53 -12.61 0.29
N ILE A 117 12.54 -11.50 1.05
CA ILE A 117 12.80 -10.17 0.50
C ILE A 117 14.25 -10.03 -0.02
N PRO A 118 15.30 -10.45 0.70
CA PRO A 118 16.67 -10.41 0.17
C PRO A 118 16.85 -11.26 -1.08
N VAL A 119 16.30 -12.49 -1.08
CA VAL A 119 16.33 -13.39 -2.25
C VAL A 119 15.66 -12.72 -3.46
N LEU A 120 14.49 -12.13 -3.24
CA LEU A 120 13.76 -11.43 -4.30
C LEU A 120 14.54 -10.24 -4.85
N ARG A 121 15.13 -9.42 -3.98
CA ARG A 121 15.97 -8.27 -4.35
C ARG A 121 17.17 -8.70 -5.20
N ASP A 122 17.85 -9.74 -4.77
CA ASP A 122 19.05 -10.24 -5.45
C ASP A 122 18.71 -10.84 -6.81
N LEU A 123 17.64 -11.63 -6.90
CA LEU A 123 17.19 -12.18 -8.17
C LEU A 123 16.75 -11.11 -9.17
N VAL A 124 15.99 -10.09 -8.73
CA VAL A 124 15.59 -8.96 -9.60
C VAL A 124 16.82 -8.23 -10.15
N ALA A 125 17.85 -8.09 -9.33
CA ALA A 125 19.11 -7.45 -9.70
C ALA A 125 20.07 -8.36 -10.51
N GLY A 126 19.65 -9.57 -10.88
CA GLY A 126 20.48 -10.54 -11.62
C GLY A 126 21.58 -11.20 -10.79
N ARG A 127 21.57 -11.01 -9.46
CA ARG A 127 22.57 -11.62 -8.57
C ARG A 127 22.26 -13.10 -8.30
N HIS A 128 23.33 -13.85 -8.00
CA HIS A 128 23.23 -15.25 -7.60
C HIS A 128 22.71 -15.37 -6.16
N VAL A 129 21.81 -16.31 -5.92
CA VAL A 129 21.28 -16.66 -4.61
C VAL A 129 21.28 -18.16 -4.40
N GLU A 130 21.51 -18.62 -3.18
CA GLU A 130 21.26 -20.01 -2.82
C GLU A 130 19.78 -20.20 -2.49
N LEU A 131 19.11 -21.08 -3.22
CA LEU A 131 17.71 -21.43 -2.98
C LEU A 131 17.54 -22.95 -3.02
N ASN A 132 17.12 -23.53 -1.89
CA ASN A 132 16.96 -24.99 -1.72
C ASN A 132 18.25 -25.81 -2.07
N GLY A 133 19.42 -25.25 -1.78
CA GLY A 133 20.71 -25.88 -2.07
C GLY A 133 21.17 -25.74 -3.52
N ALA A 134 20.45 -24.98 -4.35
CA ALA A 134 20.84 -24.68 -5.73
C ALA A 134 21.32 -23.22 -5.84
N ASP A 135 22.31 -22.99 -6.69
CA ASP A 135 22.71 -21.65 -7.12
C ASP A 135 21.77 -21.18 -8.24
N VAL A 136 21.02 -20.11 -7.95
CA VAL A 136 19.94 -19.62 -8.82
C VAL A 136 20.16 -18.15 -9.16
N HIS A 137 19.99 -17.79 -10.42
CA HIS A 137 19.98 -16.40 -10.89
C HIS A 137 19.10 -16.25 -12.15
N LEU A 138 18.68 -15.04 -12.45
CA LEU A 138 18.02 -14.73 -13.72
C LEU A 138 19.08 -14.48 -14.79
N ARG A 139 19.45 -15.51 -15.55
CA ARG A 139 20.59 -15.53 -16.50
C ARG A 139 20.54 -14.44 -17.59
N TRP A 140 19.40 -13.82 -17.78
CA TRP A 140 19.15 -12.81 -18.80
C TRP A 140 19.15 -11.37 -18.25
N VAL A 141 19.33 -11.20 -16.92
CA VAL A 141 19.52 -9.89 -16.29
C VAL A 141 21.01 -9.60 -16.24
N GLU A 142 21.47 -8.70 -17.10
CA GLU A 142 22.89 -8.30 -17.19
C GLU A 142 23.18 -7.11 -16.27
N GLU A 143 22.20 -6.19 -16.12
CA GLU A 143 22.29 -5.02 -15.27
C GLU A 143 21.09 -4.94 -14.32
N ASP A 144 21.32 -4.51 -13.08
CA ASP A 144 20.27 -4.32 -12.07
C ASP A 144 19.26 -3.26 -12.53
N PRO A 145 17.99 -3.62 -12.79
CA PRO A 145 16.97 -2.70 -13.28
C PRO A 145 16.46 -1.73 -12.24
N LYS A 146 17.00 -1.77 -11.02
CA LYS A 146 16.69 -0.84 -9.91
C LYS A 146 15.19 -0.79 -9.56
N VAL A 147 14.57 -1.94 -9.35
CA VAL A 147 13.18 -2.00 -8.86
C VAL A 147 13.14 -1.81 -7.34
N PRO A 148 12.59 -0.70 -6.84
CA PRO A 148 12.47 -0.50 -5.39
C PRO A 148 11.49 -1.50 -4.79
N ILE A 149 11.84 -2.04 -3.61
CA ILE A 149 10.98 -2.94 -2.85
C ILE A 149 10.24 -2.16 -1.77
N MET A 150 8.91 -2.19 -1.82
CA MET A 150 8.03 -1.66 -0.80
C MET A 150 7.47 -2.79 0.06
N MET A 151 7.55 -2.67 1.38
CA MET A 151 6.92 -3.62 2.30
C MET A 151 5.72 -3.00 3.00
N SER A 152 4.55 -3.66 2.94
CA SER A 152 3.39 -3.22 3.73
C SER A 152 3.45 -3.76 5.15
N ALA A 153 3.17 -2.87 6.13
CA ALA A 153 3.25 -3.19 7.54
C ALA A 153 2.23 -2.42 8.39
N THR A 154 1.70 -3.09 9.43
CA THR A 154 0.76 -2.53 10.41
C THR A 154 1.27 -2.71 11.83
N GLY A 155 1.69 -3.91 12.22
CA GLY A 155 2.13 -4.19 13.60
C GLY A 155 3.63 -3.97 13.83
N PRO A 156 4.05 -3.77 15.11
CA PRO A 156 5.41 -3.31 15.45
C PRO A 156 6.53 -4.21 14.91
N ARG A 157 6.34 -5.54 14.91
CA ARG A 157 7.34 -6.48 14.38
C ARG A 157 7.54 -6.35 12.86
N ASN A 158 6.44 -6.17 12.12
CA ASN A 158 6.51 -6.01 10.67
C ASN A 158 7.01 -4.62 10.29
N LEU A 159 6.67 -3.57 11.06
CA LEU A 159 7.21 -2.23 10.88
C LEU A 159 8.73 -2.22 11.03
N ARG A 160 9.28 -2.83 12.11
CA ARG A 160 10.74 -2.97 12.29
C ARG A 160 11.37 -3.80 11.17
N LEU A 161 10.74 -4.91 10.78
CA LEU A 161 11.24 -5.71 9.65
C LEU A 161 11.28 -4.90 8.36
N ALA A 162 10.24 -4.12 8.07
CA ALA A 162 10.19 -3.26 6.89
C ALA A 162 11.33 -2.24 6.89
N GLY A 163 11.60 -1.58 8.02
CA GLY A 163 12.74 -0.68 8.19
C GLY A 163 14.09 -1.36 7.92
N SER A 164 14.23 -2.62 8.33
CA SER A 164 15.49 -3.36 8.14
C SER A 164 15.75 -3.80 6.70
N LEU A 165 14.71 -3.93 5.84
CA LEU A 165 14.84 -4.58 4.53
C LEU A 165 14.33 -3.77 3.34
N ALA A 166 13.28 -2.97 3.51
CA ALA A 166 12.60 -2.32 2.39
C ALA A 166 13.24 -0.98 2.00
N ASP A 167 13.00 -0.55 0.77
CA ASP A 167 13.37 0.79 0.29
C ASP A 167 12.25 1.79 0.58
N ARG A 168 11.00 1.29 0.58
CA ARG A 168 9.79 2.02 0.93
C ARG A 168 8.94 1.19 1.88
N VAL A 169 8.24 1.82 2.80
CA VAL A 169 7.31 1.15 3.70
C VAL A 169 5.91 1.71 3.48
N MET A 170 4.96 0.83 3.14
CA MET A 170 3.55 1.17 3.07
C MET A 170 2.92 0.95 4.45
N LEU A 171 2.62 2.04 5.13
CA LEU A 171 1.96 2.04 6.43
C LEU A 171 0.46 1.82 6.24
N TYR A 172 -0.13 0.90 7.01
CA TYR A 172 -1.57 0.69 7.06
C TYR A 172 -2.05 0.78 8.51
N VAL A 173 -2.14 2.03 9.01
CA VAL A 173 -2.34 2.35 10.44
C VAL A 173 -3.38 3.46 10.64
N GLY A 174 -4.15 3.80 9.60
CA GLY A 174 -5.01 4.97 9.56
C GLY A 174 -4.25 6.26 9.26
N VAL A 175 -4.94 7.39 9.36
CA VAL A 175 -4.43 8.72 9.02
C VAL A 175 -4.25 9.62 10.26
N ASN A 176 -4.53 9.12 11.46
CA ASN A 176 -4.33 9.85 12.68
C ASN A 176 -2.82 10.10 12.91
N PRO A 177 -2.38 11.35 13.15
CA PRO A 177 -0.96 11.69 13.32
C PRO A 177 -0.22 10.87 14.37
N ILE A 178 -0.89 10.51 15.48
CA ILE A 178 -0.29 9.72 16.57
C ILE A 178 0.03 8.30 16.07
N SER A 179 -0.90 7.67 15.35
CA SER A 179 -0.72 6.33 14.79
C SER A 179 0.36 6.31 13.70
N VAL A 180 0.38 7.33 12.84
CA VAL A 180 1.37 7.47 11.78
C VAL A 180 2.77 7.69 12.34
N GLN A 181 2.93 8.59 13.31
CA GLN A 181 4.22 8.85 13.95
C GLN A 181 4.75 7.60 14.66
N TRP A 182 3.89 6.91 15.42
CA TRP A 182 4.24 5.63 16.08
C TRP A 182 4.76 4.60 15.07
N ALA A 183 4.10 4.48 13.91
CA ALA A 183 4.52 3.54 12.88
C ALA A 183 5.87 3.93 12.26
N ILE A 184 6.08 5.21 11.97
CA ILE A 184 7.36 5.75 11.44
C ILE A 184 8.48 5.47 12.42
N ASP A 185 8.28 5.67 13.72
CA ASP A 185 9.29 5.46 14.76
C ASP A 185 9.70 3.97 14.83
N HIS A 186 8.75 3.05 14.73
CA HIS A 186 9.05 1.62 14.66
C HIS A 186 9.84 1.22 13.41
N VAL A 187 9.53 1.80 12.26
CA VAL A 187 10.25 1.54 11.01
C VAL A 187 11.68 2.07 11.11
N ARG A 188 11.87 3.30 11.58
CA ARG A 188 13.20 3.92 11.78
C ARG A 188 14.05 3.11 12.75
N ALA A 189 13.49 2.72 13.88
CA ALA A 189 14.17 1.86 14.84
C ALA A 189 14.61 0.52 14.21
N GLY A 190 13.80 -0.08 13.35
CA GLY A 190 14.17 -1.30 12.62
C GLY A 190 15.31 -1.09 11.63
N ALA A 191 15.40 0.08 10.98
CA ALA A 191 16.53 0.44 10.12
C ALA A 191 17.82 0.61 10.93
N GLU A 192 17.77 1.37 12.02
CA GLU A 192 18.91 1.58 12.94
C GLU A 192 19.44 0.25 13.50
N GLU A 193 18.55 -0.63 13.98
CA GLU A 193 18.91 -1.98 14.46
C GLU A 193 19.61 -2.82 13.39
N ALA A 194 19.30 -2.59 12.11
CA ALA A 194 19.93 -3.25 10.96
C ALA A 194 21.19 -2.53 10.44
N GLY A 195 21.59 -1.41 11.05
CA GLY A 195 22.73 -0.61 10.63
C GLY A 195 22.48 0.19 9.34
N ARG A 196 21.21 0.46 8.99
CA ARG A 196 20.81 1.27 7.84
C ARG A 196 20.54 2.72 8.26
N ASP A 197 20.76 3.65 7.35
CA ASP A 197 20.37 5.05 7.57
C ASP A 197 18.84 5.20 7.44
N PRO A 198 18.12 5.59 8.51
CA PRO A 198 16.69 5.80 8.44
C PRO A 198 16.26 6.91 7.47
N ALA A 199 17.16 7.83 7.09
CA ALA A 199 16.89 8.90 6.14
C ALA A 199 16.72 8.41 4.69
N GLU A 200 17.23 7.21 4.38
CA GLU A 200 17.05 6.59 3.06
C GLU A 200 15.66 5.99 2.85
N LEU A 201 14.92 5.75 3.95
CA LEU A 201 13.58 5.17 3.88
C LEU A 201 12.57 6.13 3.27
N ARG A 202 11.64 5.57 2.48
CA ARG A 202 10.48 6.29 1.98
C ARG A 202 9.20 5.70 2.58
N PHE A 203 8.24 6.58 2.85
CA PHE A 203 6.99 6.18 3.50
C PHE A 203 5.80 6.42 2.56
N SER A 204 5.03 5.37 2.30
CA SER A 204 3.70 5.46 1.70
C SER A 204 2.65 5.20 2.79
N LEU A 205 1.54 5.92 2.76
CA LEU A 205 0.41 5.70 3.66
C LEU A 205 -0.80 5.21 2.86
N LEU A 206 -1.25 3.99 3.14
CA LEU A 206 -2.46 3.43 2.54
C LEU A 206 -3.70 3.93 3.26
N THR A 207 -4.64 4.49 2.49
CA THR A 207 -5.92 4.97 3.03
C THR A 207 -7.01 5.03 1.94
N ALA A 208 -8.28 5.18 2.35
CA ALA A 208 -9.32 5.68 1.46
C ALA A 208 -9.27 7.20 1.36
N MET A 209 -9.69 7.76 0.21
CA MET A 209 -9.87 9.20 0.04
C MET A 209 -11.17 9.47 -0.72
N TRP A 210 -11.93 10.43 -0.21
CA TRP A 210 -13.07 10.99 -0.91
C TRP A 210 -13.19 12.49 -0.64
N VAL A 211 -13.17 13.27 -1.71
CA VAL A 211 -13.29 14.73 -1.66
C VAL A 211 -14.67 15.14 -2.12
N GLY A 212 -15.43 15.83 -1.28
CA GLY A 212 -16.77 16.32 -1.57
C GLY A 212 -17.35 17.12 -0.41
N ASP A 213 -18.31 18.01 -0.70
CA ASP A 213 -18.89 18.92 0.29
C ASP A 213 -19.86 18.21 1.26
N ASP A 214 -20.46 17.10 0.83
CA ASP A 214 -21.32 16.29 1.70
C ASP A 214 -20.46 15.32 2.53
N GLN A 215 -20.35 15.63 3.82
CA GLN A 215 -19.51 14.87 4.75
C GLN A 215 -20.03 13.45 4.99
N GLU A 216 -21.34 13.24 5.01
CA GLU A 216 -21.94 11.90 5.20
C GLU A 216 -21.63 11.00 4.01
N VAL A 217 -21.79 11.54 2.80
CA VAL A 217 -21.41 10.84 1.57
C VAL A 217 -19.92 10.50 1.58
N ALA A 218 -19.07 11.45 1.98
CA ALA A 218 -17.64 11.21 2.03
C ALA A 218 -17.26 10.11 3.04
N TRP A 219 -17.91 10.08 4.20
CA TRP A 219 -17.73 9.02 5.19
C TRP A 219 -18.21 7.66 4.66
N ASP A 220 -19.36 7.58 4.03
CA ASP A 220 -19.88 6.34 3.47
C ASP A 220 -18.94 5.76 2.41
N LYS A 221 -18.42 6.61 1.51
CA LYS A 221 -17.43 6.20 0.50
C LYS A 221 -16.12 5.66 1.09
N CYS A 222 -15.76 6.09 2.28
CA CYS A 222 -14.51 5.70 2.94
C CYS A 222 -14.69 4.64 4.05
N ARG A 223 -15.92 4.25 4.38
CA ARG A 223 -16.30 3.38 5.52
C ARG A 223 -15.58 2.03 5.52
N TRP A 224 -15.29 1.47 4.35
CA TRP A 224 -14.56 0.21 4.21
C TRP A 224 -13.12 0.25 4.75
N ALA A 225 -12.44 1.41 4.70
CA ALA A 225 -11.02 1.52 5.04
C ALA A 225 -10.73 1.26 6.53
N PRO A 226 -11.45 1.87 7.51
CA PRO A 226 -11.27 1.53 8.91
C PRO A 226 -11.63 0.06 9.21
N ALA A 227 -12.66 -0.52 8.57
CA ALA A 227 -13.00 -1.93 8.76
C ALA A 227 -11.88 -2.87 8.32
N ALA A 228 -11.32 -2.65 7.13
CA ALA A 228 -10.20 -3.43 6.63
C ALA A 228 -8.93 -3.23 7.49
N CYS A 229 -8.65 -2.01 7.93
CA CYS A 229 -7.53 -1.73 8.84
C CYS A 229 -7.73 -2.38 10.23
N ALA A 230 -8.95 -2.34 10.79
CA ALA A 230 -9.31 -2.98 12.05
C ALA A 230 -8.99 -4.48 12.05
N ASN A 231 -9.29 -5.18 10.95
CA ASN A 231 -8.97 -6.59 10.80
C ASN A 231 -7.46 -6.88 10.96
N HIS A 232 -6.57 -6.04 10.44
CA HIS A 232 -5.12 -6.16 10.60
C HIS A 232 -4.67 -5.82 12.03
N ILE A 233 -5.26 -4.79 12.63
CA ILE A 233 -4.97 -4.37 14.01
C ILE A 233 -5.37 -5.47 14.99
N ALA A 234 -6.60 -5.99 14.89
CA ALA A 234 -7.10 -7.09 15.72
C ALA A 234 -6.21 -8.34 15.63
N ASP A 235 -5.75 -8.71 14.43
CA ASP A 235 -4.79 -9.82 14.25
C ASP A 235 -3.46 -9.56 14.97
N THR A 236 -3.00 -8.33 14.96
CA THR A 236 -1.77 -7.91 15.66
C THR A 236 -1.95 -7.97 17.17
N MET A 237 -3.05 -7.46 17.71
CA MET A 237 -3.37 -7.48 19.15
C MET A 237 -3.46 -8.90 19.69
N ARG A 238 -4.17 -9.79 19.00
CA ARG A 238 -4.30 -11.22 19.37
C ARG A 238 -2.94 -11.93 19.43
N ARG A 239 -2.04 -11.64 18.50
CA ARG A 239 -0.70 -12.25 18.42
C ARG A 239 0.31 -11.61 19.37
N ASN A 240 0.07 -10.38 19.79
CA ASN A 240 0.91 -9.63 20.70
C ASN A 240 0.06 -8.86 21.73
N PRO A 241 -0.46 -9.54 22.78
CA PRO A 241 -1.29 -8.89 23.81
C PRO A 241 -0.59 -7.78 24.59
N LYS A 242 0.74 -7.71 24.54
CA LYS A 242 1.56 -6.66 25.16
C LYS A 242 2.07 -5.64 24.12
N HIS A 243 1.24 -5.37 23.11
CA HIS A 243 1.58 -4.36 22.11
C HIS A 243 1.62 -2.94 22.72
N ASP A 244 2.32 -2.06 22.02
CA ASP A 244 2.44 -0.65 22.34
C ASP A 244 1.69 0.24 21.33
N MET A 245 0.71 -0.33 20.60
CA MET A 245 -0.08 0.40 19.63
C MET A 245 -0.91 1.50 20.30
N PRO A 246 -1.01 2.69 19.68
CA PRO A 246 -1.79 3.81 20.20
C PRO A 246 -3.27 3.47 20.40
N GLY A 247 -3.93 4.18 21.35
CA GLY A 247 -5.36 4.04 21.61
C GLY A 247 -6.22 4.36 20.39
N GLU A 248 -5.77 5.30 19.56
CA GLU A 248 -6.41 5.70 18.30
C GLU A 248 -6.55 4.55 17.31
N MET A 249 -5.59 3.62 17.31
CA MET A 249 -5.66 2.40 16.52
C MET A 249 -6.52 1.32 17.17
N THR A 250 -6.37 1.14 18.50
CA THR A 250 -6.91 -0.02 19.21
C THR A 250 -8.35 0.15 19.67
N ARG A 251 -8.95 1.34 19.52
CA ARG A 251 -10.37 1.60 19.82
C ARG A 251 -11.35 1.02 18.78
N LEU A 252 -10.85 0.52 17.64
CA LEU A 252 -11.66 -0.24 16.70
C LEU A 252 -12.08 -1.58 17.31
N PRO A 253 -13.31 -2.06 17.09
CA PRO A 253 -13.75 -3.35 17.58
C PRO A 253 -12.89 -4.52 17.12
N GLU A 254 -12.67 -5.49 18.01
CA GLU A 254 -11.82 -6.66 17.74
C GLU A 254 -12.53 -7.76 16.91
N SER A 255 -13.60 -7.44 16.20
CA SER A 255 -14.45 -8.43 15.55
C SER A 255 -13.91 -8.87 14.18
N ARG A 256 -12.78 -9.60 14.20
CA ARG A 256 -12.23 -10.19 12.99
C ARG A 256 -13.05 -11.37 12.46
N ASP A 257 -13.71 -12.10 13.32
CA ASP A 257 -14.47 -13.32 12.96
C ASP A 257 -15.72 -12.99 12.12
N GLU A 258 -16.13 -11.70 12.11
CA GLU A 258 -17.22 -11.15 11.31
C GLU A 258 -16.74 -10.60 9.95
N TYR A 259 -15.42 -10.51 9.70
CA TYR A 259 -14.91 -9.96 8.47
C TYR A 259 -15.05 -10.94 7.30
N ASP A 260 -15.97 -10.63 6.39
CA ASP A 260 -16.21 -11.42 5.18
C ASP A 260 -15.24 -11.03 4.06
N TYR A 261 -14.36 -11.97 3.70
CA TYR A 261 -13.40 -11.78 2.62
C TYR A 261 -14.00 -11.93 1.21
N TYR A 262 -15.18 -12.53 1.04
CA TYR A 262 -15.79 -12.70 -0.28
C TYR A 262 -16.79 -11.61 -0.61
N ALA A 263 -17.80 -11.39 0.23
CA ALA A 263 -18.86 -10.45 -0.05
C ALA A 263 -18.59 -9.05 0.51
N GLY A 264 -17.85 -8.96 1.63
CA GLY A 264 -17.65 -7.72 2.37
C GLY A 264 -16.25 -7.11 2.25
N HIS A 265 -15.28 -7.77 1.58
CA HIS A 265 -13.92 -7.25 1.51
C HIS A 265 -13.84 -5.97 0.69
N LEU A 266 -13.37 -4.88 1.33
CA LEU A 266 -13.33 -3.54 0.76
C LEU A 266 -14.71 -2.99 0.32
N SER A 267 -15.79 -3.40 0.99
CA SER A 267 -17.15 -2.89 0.73
C SER A 267 -17.61 -1.98 1.86
N SER A 268 -18.10 -0.77 1.52
CA SER A 268 -18.70 0.16 2.48
C SER A 268 -20.09 -0.29 2.96
N ASP A 269 -20.77 -1.14 2.18
CA ASP A 269 -22.12 -1.65 2.48
C ASP A 269 -22.11 -2.94 3.30
N ALA A 270 -20.92 -3.44 3.69
CA ALA A 270 -20.80 -4.68 4.45
C ALA A 270 -21.28 -4.50 5.90
N GLU A 271 -22.01 -5.49 6.44
CA GLU A 271 -22.53 -5.48 7.83
C GLU A 271 -21.44 -5.18 8.86
N HIS A 272 -20.22 -5.67 8.64
CA HIS A 272 -19.08 -5.43 9.52
C HIS A 272 -18.56 -3.97 9.49
N THR A 273 -19.21 -3.04 8.78
CA THR A 273 -18.91 -1.61 8.78
C THR A 273 -19.92 -0.77 9.57
N GLU A 274 -21.07 -1.33 9.96
CA GLU A 274 -22.19 -0.60 10.56
C GLU A 274 -21.85 0.11 11.87
N TYR A 275 -20.88 -0.41 12.64
CA TYR A 275 -20.45 0.19 13.90
C TYR A 275 -19.58 1.45 13.74
N LEU A 276 -19.13 1.77 12.53
CA LEU A 276 -18.19 2.85 12.30
C LEU A 276 -18.89 4.20 12.33
N THR A 277 -18.45 5.05 13.27
CA THR A 277 -18.87 6.44 13.37
C THR A 277 -18.03 7.34 12.46
N GLY A 278 -18.54 8.53 12.12
CA GLY A 278 -17.78 9.51 11.34
C GLY A 278 -16.43 9.87 11.98
N GLU A 279 -16.34 9.94 13.31
CA GLU A 279 -15.08 10.19 14.03
C GLU A 279 -14.06 9.07 13.81
N LEU A 280 -14.50 7.81 13.86
CA LEU A 280 -13.63 6.66 13.56
C LEU A 280 -13.18 6.66 12.09
N ILE A 281 -14.08 7.00 11.17
CA ILE A 281 -13.73 7.09 9.75
C ILE A 281 -12.67 8.18 9.55
N ASP A 282 -12.80 9.33 10.20
CA ASP A 282 -11.85 10.44 10.10
C ASP A 282 -10.44 10.12 10.62
N ASP A 283 -10.28 9.15 11.52
CA ASP A 283 -8.97 8.67 11.96
C ASP A 283 -8.31 7.70 10.98
N PHE A 284 -9.09 7.12 10.07
CA PHE A 284 -8.60 6.09 9.16
C PHE A 284 -8.71 6.43 7.68
N ALA A 285 -9.35 7.57 7.34
CA ALA A 285 -9.57 7.98 5.96
C ALA A 285 -9.48 9.50 5.77
N LEU A 286 -9.26 9.90 4.53
CA LEU A 286 -9.24 11.28 4.08
C LEU A 286 -10.59 11.61 3.44
N ALA A 287 -11.58 11.98 4.25
CA ALA A 287 -12.97 12.16 3.83
C ALA A 287 -13.50 13.56 4.16
N GLY A 288 -14.13 14.23 3.20
CA GLY A 288 -14.79 15.53 3.36
C GLY A 288 -14.43 16.57 2.32
N SER A 289 -14.64 17.85 2.66
CA SER A 289 -14.35 18.96 1.75
C SER A 289 -12.87 19.02 1.33
N ALA A 290 -12.60 19.64 0.20
CA ALA A 290 -11.24 19.80 -0.32
C ALA A 290 -10.30 20.47 0.70
N ASP A 291 -10.77 21.47 1.43
CA ASP A 291 -9.97 22.15 2.46
C ASP A 291 -9.60 21.20 3.61
N LYS A 292 -10.56 20.43 4.11
CA LYS A 292 -10.34 19.44 5.18
C LYS A 292 -9.33 18.37 4.75
N VAL A 293 -9.47 17.85 3.53
CA VAL A 293 -8.58 16.82 2.99
C VAL A 293 -7.18 17.40 2.75
N ARG A 294 -7.04 18.61 2.20
CA ARG A 294 -5.75 19.29 2.00
C ARG A 294 -5.01 19.48 3.32
N GLU A 295 -5.70 19.94 4.38
CA GLU A 295 -5.10 20.11 5.70
C GLU A 295 -4.53 18.80 6.25
N LYS A 296 -5.32 17.72 6.19
CA LYS A 296 -4.86 16.39 6.61
C LYS A 296 -3.68 15.88 5.78
N VAL A 297 -3.72 16.04 4.46
CA VAL A 297 -2.63 15.67 3.54
C VAL A 297 -1.34 16.41 3.88
N GLN A 298 -1.41 17.71 4.09
CA GLN A 298 -0.25 18.53 4.48
C GLN A 298 0.31 18.12 5.85
N ALA A 299 -0.54 17.83 6.82
CA ALA A 299 -0.12 17.32 8.12
C ALA A 299 0.61 15.97 8.01
N LEU A 300 0.13 15.04 7.18
CA LEU A 300 0.79 13.77 6.93
C LEU A 300 2.16 13.94 6.25
N TYR A 301 2.27 14.82 5.27
CA TYR A 301 3.56 15.14 4.64
C TYR A 301 4.54 15.79 5.63
N ALA A 302 4.05 16.63 6.55
CA ALA A 302 4.88 17.21 7.61
C ALA A 302 5.45 16.17 8.59
N LEU A 303 4.77 15.02 8.77
CA LEU A 303 5.29 13.89 9.55
C LEU A 303 6.38 13.09 8.80
N GLY A 304 6.54 13.30 7.50
CA GLY A 304 7.53 12.60 6.67
C GLY A 304 6.93 11.51 5.79
N ILE A 305 5.63 11.50 5.55
CA ILE A 305 5.02 10.66 4.52
C ILE A 305 5.44 11.22 3.15
N ASP A 306 5.99 10.37 2.28
CA ASP A 306 6.39 10.73 0.91
C ASP A 306 5.25 10.54 -0.09
N GLU A 307 4.34 9.59 0.18
CA GLU A 307 3.23 9.26 -0.70
C GLU A 307 1.98 8.89 0.10
N ILE A 308 0.84 9.39 -0.32
CA ILE A 308 -0.47 8.90 0.13
C ILE A 308 -1.02 8.01 -0.98
N SER A 309 -1.15 6.71 -0.70
CA SER A 309 -1.73 5.71 -1.61
C SER A 309 -3.22 5.60 -1.35
N CYS A 310 -4.01 6.25 -2.21
CA CYS A 310 -5.46 6.29 -2.07
C CYS A 310 -6.10 5.08 -2.73
N ALA A 311 -7.07 4.47 -2.09
CA ALA A 311 -7.91 3.49 -2.74
C ALA A 311 -9.29 4.10 -3.04
N TYR A 312 -9.68 4.03 -4.29
CA TYR A 312 -11.02 4.29 -4.77
C TYR A 312 -11.61 2.95 -5.19
N LEU A 313 -12.77 2.62 -4.63
CA LEU A 313 -13.43 1.37 -4.97
C LEU A 313 -14.12 1.53 -6.31
N ASN A 314 -13.55 0.93 -7.37
CA ASN A 314 -14.14 0.79 -8.70
C ASN A 314 -14.47 2.07 -9.48
N GLY A 315 -13.72 2.33 -10.53
CA GLY A 315 -14.14 3.18 -11.66
C GLY A 315 -14.45 4.64 -11.35
N GLU A 316 -14.00 5.19 -10.24
CA GLU A 316 -14.32 6.55 -9.86
C GLU A 316 -13.37 7.56 -10.53
N ALA A 317 -13.25 7.48 -11.87
CA ALA A 317 -12.40 8.37 -12.67
C ALA A 317 -12.73 9.86 -12.46
N GLU A 318 -14.01 10.19 -12.27
CA GLU A 318 -14.42 11.56 -11.95
C GLU A 318 -13.87 12.02 -10.60
N GLN A 319 -13.92 11.16 -9.59
CA GLN A 319 -13.34 11.46 -8.27
C GLN A 319 -11.82 11.57 -8.35
N MET A 320 -11.14 10.69 -9.09
CA MET A 320 -9.70 10.82 -9.32
C MET A 320 -9.33 12.13 -10.00
N ALA A 321 -10.06 12.55 -11.02
CA ALA A 321 -9.86 13.84 -11.68
C ALA A 321 -10.15 15.01 -10.73
N HIS A 322 -11.17 14.90 -9.87
CA HIS A 322 -11.48 15.90 -8.86
C HIS A 322 -10.35 16.03 -7.82
N VAL A 323 -9.87 14.91 -7.27
CA VAL A 323 -8.70 14.90 -6.37
C VAL A 323 -7.45 15.45 -7.05
N GLY A 324 -7.24 15.17 -8.34
CA GLY A 324 -6.16 15.74 -9.12
C GLY A 324 -6.15 17.27 -9.04
N ARG A 325 -7.27 17.89 -9.36
CA ARG A 325 -7.43 19.36 -9.33
C ARG A 325 -7.37 19.94 -7.93
N GLU A 326 -8.14 19.37 -6.99
CA GLU A 326 -8.34 19.96 -5.68
C GLU A 326 -7.21 19.68 -4.70
N ILE A 327 -6.54 18.54 -4.83
CA ILE A 327 -5.53 18.10 -3.86
C ILE A 327 -4.13 18.09 -4.48
N ILE A 328 -3.93 17.37 -5.60
CA ILE A 328 -2.59 17.16 -6.15
C ILE A 328 -2.00 18.49 -6.65
N GLU A 329 -2.74 19.22 -7.47
CA GLU A 329 -2.29 20.51 -8.00
C GLU A 329 -2.12 21.56 -6.88
N ALA A 330 -3.06 21.61 -5.92
CA ALA A 330 -3.01 22.56 -4.82
C ALA A 330 -1.81 22.29 -3.87
N VAL A 331 -1.51 21.04 -3.56
CA VAL A 331 -0.35 20.67 -2.75
C VAL A 331 0.94 20.93 -3.51
N ALA A 332 0.97 20.69 -4.84
CA ALA A 332 2.10 21.00 -5.68
C ALA A 332 2.41 22.52 -5.76
N ALA A 333 1.38 23.35 -5.71
CA ALA A 333 1.53 24.81 -5.75
C ALA A 333 1.99 25.44 -4.42
N THR A 334 1.87 24.70 -3.30
CA THR A 334 2.28 25.21 -1.99
C THR A 334 3.80 25.06 -1.82
N PRO A 335 4.57 26.17 -1.69
CA PRO A 335 6.01 26.08 -1.45
C PRO A 335 6.24 25.30 -0.15
N ALA A 336 7.22 24.39 -0.15
CA ALA A 336 7.66 23.73 1.06
C ALA A 336 8.02 24.80 2.10
N GLY A 337 7.12 25.05 3.03
CA GLY A 337 7.31 26.00 4.13
C GLY A 337 8.56 25.58 4.87
N GLY A 338 9.57 26.45 4.86
CA GLY A 338 10.85 26.19 5.49
C GLY A 338 10.69 25.97 6.99
N ALA A 339 10.79 24.72 7.38
CA ALA A 339 11.19 24.31 8.70
C ALA A 339 12.18 23.14 8.50
N ARG A 340 13.46 23.50 8.51
CA ARG A 340 14.57 22.57 8.72
C ARG A 340 14.83 22.43 10.19
#